data_8e76a5825f620feffdab2ba28a410cf3
#
_entry.id   8e76a5825f620feffdab2ba28a410cf3
#
_cell.length_a   1.000
_cell.length_b   1.000
_cell.length_c   1.000
_cell.angle_alpha   90.00
_cell.angle_beta   90.00
_cell.angle_gamma   90.00
#
_symmetry.space_group_name_H-M   'P 1'
#
loop_
_entity.id
_entity.type
_entity.pdbx_description
1 polymer ?
#
loop_
_entity_poly.entity_id
_entity_poly.type
_entity_poly.pdbx_seq_one_letter_code
_entity_poly.pdbx_strand_id
1 'polypeptide(L)'
;MRMSTAHLSILAAIAAFLPLTVASGAAAEALKPFKDELFSDQTVIESHDNGAFQTIDYQEMRDINGRDQISEKRVKPAYVETGVRWKAQQDETLPLGDRKLDVTRIGPASGQAFTVIFIHGRGGDRRLGSNDYTFGGNFNRLKNLAYNNGGTYYAPSVKSFDSNGVADIAALIRYSYQQSGGKPVILTCASMGSFVCWGITRDAESVKRLKGMAILSGVTDPDFTKSAFYKAKLPVWFTHGSKDPVYAAADQESLFEKLYKARYPTRFTLFATGNHGTPVRMTDWREVLNWILDPQPS
;
A
#
# COMPACT_ATOMS: atom_id res chain seq x y z
N MET A 1 -16.48 77.65 -49.23
CA MET A 1 -15.34 77.03 -48.53
C MET A 1 -15.88 76.28 -47.32
N ARG A 2 -16.11 75.02 -47.42
CA ARG A 2 -16.63 74.14 -46.29
C ARG A 2 -15.55 73.15 -45.92
N MET A 3 -15.05 73.28 -44.70
CA MET A 3 -14.10 72.30 -44.09
C MET A 3 -14.87 71.11 -43.54
N SER A 4 -14.47 69.91 -43.97
CA SER A 4 -15.00 68.65 -43.52
C SER A 4 -14.11 68.11 -42.37
N THR A 5 -14.67 67.93 -41.20
CA THR A 5 -14.00 67.32 -40.07
C THR A 5 -14.22 65.80 -40.09
N ALA A 6 -13.14 65.07 -40.23
CA ALA A 6 -13.16 63.58 -40.10
C ALA A 6 -13.05 63.14 -38.62
N HIS A 7 -14.04 62.37 -38.13
CA HIS A 7 -13.99 61.74 -36.83
C HIS A 7 -13.28 60.39 -36.91
N LEU A 8 -12.19 60.29 -36.21
CA LEU A 8 -11.43 59.03 -36.04
C LEU A 8 -12.00 58.28 -34.82
N SER A 9 -12.68 57.17 -35.05
CA SER A 9 -13.18 56.32 -33.99
C SER A 9 -12.11 55.26 -33.60
N ILE A 10 -11.60 55.33 -32.36
CA ILE A 10 -10.66 54.36 -31.79
C ILE A 10 -11.48 53.24 -31.14
N LEU A 11 -11.46 52.03 -31.71
CA LEU A 11 -11.99 50.83 -31.05
C LEU A 11 -10.94 50.31 -30.05
N ALA A 12 -11.25 50.42 -28.77
CA ALA A 12 -10.47 49.76 -27.70
C ALA A 12 -10.90 48.31 -27.58
N ALA A 13 -10.02 47.37 -27.94
CA ALA A 13 -10.23 45.93 -27.67
C ALA A 13 -9.90 45.63 -26.20
N ILE A 14 -10.92 45.32 -25.42
CA ILE A 14 -10.76 44.84 -24.06
C ILE A 14 -10.46 43.33 -24.11
N ALA A 15 -9.20 42.95 -23.89
CA ALA A 15 -8.82 41.53 -23.68
C ALA A 15 -9.27 41.08 -22.29
N ALA A 16 -10.29 40.26 -22.22
CA ALA A 16 -10.73 39.63 -20.99
C ALA A 16 -9.73 38.51 -20.60
N PHE A 17 -8.89 38.78 -19.60
CA PHE A 17 -8.09 37.76 -18.95
C PHE A 17 -9.00 36.91 -18.06
N LEU A 18 -9.31 35.67 -18.48
CA LEU A 18 -9.89 34.66 -17.58
C LEU A 18 -8.76 34.11 -16.67
N PRO A 19 -8.91 34.18 -15.35
CA PRO A 19 -7.96 33.54 -14.46
C PRO A 19 -8.07 32.00 -14.63
N LEU A 20 -6.97 31.36 -15.02
CA LEU A 20 -6.83 29.91 -14.94
C LEU A 20 -6.83 29.54 -13.44
N THR A 21 -7.96 29.07 -12.93
CA THR A 21 -8.00 28.43 -11.61
C THR A 21 -7.30 27.08 -11.71
N VAL A 22 -6.02 27.03 -11.31
CA VAL A 22 -5.33 25.78 -11.05
C VAL A 22 -6.05 25.13 -9.88
N ALA A 23 -6.84 24.10 -10.14
CA ALA A 23 -7.40 23.27 -9.09
C ALA A 23 -6.21 22.63 -8.35
N SER A 24 -5.83 23.19 -7.21
CA SER A 24 -4.92 22.55 -6.26
C SER A 24 -5.60 21.25 -5.84
N GLY A 25 -5.08 20.11 -6.29
CA GLY A 25 -5.52 18.82 -5.80
C GLY A 25 -5.39 18.84 -4.28
N ALA A 26 -6.50 18.71 -3.57
CA ALA A 26 -6.46 18.60 -2.11
C ALA A 26 -5.56 17.43 -1.76
N ALA A 27 -4.51 17.67 -0.98
CA ALA A 27 -3.68 16.60 -0.42
C ALA A 27 -4.59 15.61 0.30
N ALA A 28 -4.32 14.30 0.12
CA ALA A 28 -5.10 13.28 0.81
C ALA A 28 -4.97 13.50 2.33
N GLU A 29 -6.09 13.50 3.05
CA GLU A 29 -6.05 13.63 4.51
C GLU A 29 -5.27 12.45 5.10
N ALA A 30 -4.29 12.74 5.95
CA ALA A 30 -3.50 11.70 6.59
C ALA A 30 -4.38 10.79 7.44
N LEU A 31 -4.12 9.48 7.40
CA LEU A 31 -4.85 8.51 8.22
C LEU A 31 -4.72 8.86 9.71
N LYS A 32 -5.83 8.83 10.42
CA LYS A 32 -5.86 9.00 11.89
C LYS A 32 -4.98 7.92 12.54
N PRO A 33 -4.22 8.27 13.59
CA PRO A 33 -3.33 7.34 14.27
C PRO A 33 -4.11 6.19 14.91
N PHE A 34 -3.45 5.04 15.01
CA PHE A 34 -3.93 3.88 15.75
C PHE A 34 -2.75 3.17 16.39
N LYS A 35 -2.63 3.28 17.71
CA LYS A 35 -1.56 2.67 18.53
C LYS A 35 -0.14 3.00 18.02
N ASP A 36 0.05 4.20 17.48
CA ASP A 36 1.33 4.64 16.93
C ASP A 36 2.46 4.59 17.97
N GLU A 37 2.16 4.90 19.22
CA GLU A 37 3.08 4.81 20.35
C GLU A 37 3.67 3.40 20.58
N LEU A 38 3.01 2.37 20.05
CA LEU A 38 3.45 0.98 20.17
C LEU A 38 4.09 0.42 18.88
N PHE A 39 3.77 1.00 17.72
CA PHE A 39 4.18 0.45 16.43
C PHE A 39 5.10 1.38 15.62
N SER A 40 5.03 2.69 15.84
CA SER A 40 5.79 3.70 15.09
C SER A 40 7.02 4.21 15.85
N ASP A 41 7.26 3.75 17.08
CA ASP A 41 8.47 4.06 17.88
C ASP A 41 9.62 3.13 17.49
N GLN A 42 10.10 3.28 16.24
CA GLN A 42 11.19 2.48 15.68
C GLN A 42 12.44 3.34 15.51
N THR A 43 13.57 2.87 16.05
CA THR A 43 14.85 3.57 15.93
C THR A 43 15.42 3.41 14.52
N VAL A 44 15.60 4.52 13.82
CA VAL A 44 16.32 4.56 12.54
C VAL A 44 17.83 4.65 12.85
N ILE A 45 18.62 3.66 12.42
CA ILE A 45 20.07 3.60 12.60
C ILE A 45 20.85 4.05 11.37
N GLU A 46 20.21 4.05 10.21
CA GLU A 46 20.76 4.56 8.97
C GLU A 46 19.64 5.13 8.10
N SER A 47 19.93 6.24 7.42
CA SER A 47 19.00 6.85 6.47
C SER A 47 19.78 7.53 5.35
N HIS A 48 19.41 7.26 4.11
CA HIS A 48 19.98 7.91 2.91
C HIS A 48 18.92 8.16 1.86
N ASP A 49 19.32 8.69 0.70
CA ASP A 49 18.41 9.00 -0.41
C ASP A 49 17.24 9.91 0.02
N ASN A 50 17.53 10.97 0.79
CA ASN A 50 16.55 11.91 1.35
C ASN A 50 15.47 11.19 2.22
N GLY A 51 15.86 10.14 2.95
CA GLY A 51 14.95 9.37 3.79
C GLY A 51 14.09 8.35 3.04
N ALA A 52 14.36 8.13 1.73
CA ALA A 52 13.67 7.11 0.97
C ALA A 52 14.16 5.70 1.29
N PHE A 53 15.41 5.56 1.77
CA PHE A 53 15.96 4.34 2.35
C PHE A 53 16.18 4.54 3.84
N GLN A 54 15.69 3.60 4.64
CA GLN A 54 15.89 3.61 6.08
C GLN A 54 16.22 2.22 6.59
N THR A 55 17.21 2.11 7.47
CA THR A 55 17.49 0.89 8.24
C THR A 55 16.96 1.07 9.66
N ILE A 56 16.10 0.17 10.08
CA ILE A 56 15.51 0.14 11.42
C ILE A 56 16.31 -0.79 12.33
N ASP A 57 16.62 -0.35 13.54
CA ASP A 57 17.22 -1.20 14.57
C ASP A 57 16.22 -2.28 14.99
N TYR A 58 16.41 -3.48 14.47
CA TYR A 58 15.62 -4.64 14.85
C TYR A 58 16.50 -5.72 15.46
N GLN A 59 16.10 -6.22 16.62
CA GLN A 59 16.72 -7.33 17.30
C GLN A 59 15.65 -8.35 17.68
N GLU A 60 15.70 -9.51 17.02
CA GLU A 60 14.60 -10.48 17.02
C GLU A 60 14.12 -10.82 18.44
N MET A 61 15.02 -11.22 19.33
CA MET A 61 14.61 -11.62 20.69
C MET A 61 14.10 -10.45 21.53
N ARG A 62 14.70 -9.26 21.38
CA ARG A 62 14.23 -8.03 22.05
C ARG A 62 12.81 -7.67 21.58
N ASP A 63 12.61 -7.61 20.27
CA ASP A 63 11.37 -7.10 19.67
C ASP A 63 10.23 -8.12 19.70
N ILE A 64 10.54 -9.42 19.59
CA ILE A 64 9.56 -10.49 19.83
C ILE A 64 9.10 -10.43 21.28
N ASN A 65 10.01 -10.48 22.25
CA ASN A 65 9.66 -10.43 23.68
C ASN A 65 8.99 -9.10 24.07
N GLY A 66 9.36 -7.99 23.40
CA GLY A 66 8.74 -6.69 23.58
C GLY A 66 7.25 -6.70 23.25
N ARG A 67 6.86 -7.36 22.14
CA ARG A 67 5.48 -7.37 21.61
C ARG A 67 4.69 -8.60 21.99
N ASP A 68 5.30 -9.78 22.05
CA ASP A 68 4.57 -11.04 22.23
C ASP A 68 4.45 -11.44 23.69
N GLN A 69 3.25 -11.84 24.08
CA GLN A 69 2.96 -12.47 25.37
C GLN A 69 3.53 -13.90 25.43
N ILE A 70 3.40 -14.62 24.32
CA ILE A 70 4.04 -15.91 24.05
C ILE A 70 4.76 -15.72 22.73
N SER A 71 6.10 -15.83 22.73
CA SER A 71 6.93 -15.51 21.57
C SER A 71 6.40 -16.12 20.28
N GLU A 72 6.19 -15.25 19.27
CA GLU A 72 5.66 -15.54 17.93
C GLU A 72 4.28 -16.22 17.87
N LYS A 73 3.62 -16.42 19.00
CA LYS A 73 2.29 -17.07 19.03
C LYS A 73 1.17 -16.10 19.33
N ARG A 74 1.37 -15.22 20.28
CA ARG A 74 0.35 -14.30 20.73
C ARG A 74 0.94 -12.98 21.19
N VAL A 75 0.45 -11.91 20.60
CA VAL A 75 0.83 -10.53 20.98
C VAL A 75 0.28 -10.18 22.37
N LYS A 76 0.96 -9.28 23.06
CA LYS A 76 0.50 -8.69 24.33
C LYS A 76 -0.81 -7.93 24.13
N PRO A 77 -1.75 -7.97 25.10
CA PRO A 77 -3.08 -7.34 24.97
C PRO A 77 -3.05 -5.84 24.59
N ALA A 78 -2.05 -5.10 25.04
CA ALA A 78 -1.91 -3.67 24.72
C ALA A 78 -1.85 -3.39 23.21
N TYR A 79 -1.30 -4.29 22.43
CA TYR A 79 -1.13 -4.16 20.97
C TYR A 79 -2.38 -4.47 20.16
N VAL A 80 -3.40 -5.08 20.76
CA VAL A 80 -4.58 -5.61 20.04
C VAL A 80 -5.83 -4.85 20.41
N GLU A 81 -6.65 -4.56 19.41
CA GLU A 81 -8.03 -4.08 19.55
C GLU A 81 -8.94 -5.00 18.72
N THR A 82 -9.73 -5.82 19.39
CA THR A 82 -10.57 -6.83 18.73
C THR A 82 -11.99 -6.38 18.43
N GLY A 83 -12.36 -5.15 18.80
CA GLY A 83 -13.70 -4.62 18.57
C GLY A 83 -14.11 -4.64 17.09
N VAL A 84 -13.17 -4.38 16.18
CA VAL A 84 -13.41 -4.41 14.73
C VAL A 84 -13.75 -5.82 14.24
N ARG A 85 -13.15 -6.86 14.82
CA ARG A 85 -13.47 -8.25 14.49
C ARG A 85 -14.95 -8.58 14.67
N TRP A 86 -15.54 -8.11 15.76
CA TRP A 86 -16.94 -8.38 16.07
C TRP A 86 -17.92 -7.49 15.31
N LYS A 87 -17.51 -6.27 14.97
CA LYS A 87 -18.37 -5.25 14.37
C LYS A 87 -18.36 -5.28 12.83
N ALA A 88 -17.23 -5.61 12.23
CA ALA A 88 -16.99 -5.32 10.82
C ALA A 88 -16.24 -6.41 10.05
N GLN A 89 -15.79 -7.50 10.70
CA GLN A 89 -15.08 -8.58 10.01
C GLN A 89 -16.06 -9.66 9.57
N GLN A 90 -15.98 -10.05 8.30
CA GLN A 90 -16.80 -11.10 7.71
C GLN A 90 -15.95 -11.99 6.81
N ASP A 91 -16.17 -13.30 6.92
CA ASP A 91 -15.62 -14.30 6.01
C ASP A 91 -16.63 -14.54 4.90
N GLU A 92 -16.21 -14.27 3.66
CA GLU A 92 -17.09 -14.31 2.48
C GLU A 92 -16.45 -15.13 1.35
N THR A 93 -17.29 -15.70 0.49
CA THR A 93 -16.88 -16.20 -0.82
C THR A 93 -17.49 -15.27 -1.87
N LEU A 94 -16.66 -14.38 -2.41
CA LEU A 94 -17.12 -13.37 -3.37
C LEU A 94 -17.29 -14.00 -4.76
N PRO A 95 -18.47 -13.82 -5.41
CA PRO A 95 -18.64 -14.12 -6.82
C PRO A 95 -18.04 -12.97 -7.65
N LEU A 96 -16.95 -13.24 -8.36
CA LEU A 96 -16.20 -12.24 -9.13
C LEU A 96 -16.27 -12.53 -10.64
N GLY A 97 -17.46 -12.52 -11.20
CA GLY A 97 -17.76 -12.97 -12.57
C GLY A 97 -17.76 -14.49 -12.65
N ASP A 98 -16.88 -15.07 -13.47
CA ASP A 98 -16.68 -16.51 -13.61
C ASP A 98 -15.83 -17.13 -12.47
N ARG A 99 -15.33 -16.29 -11.53
CA ARG A 99 -14.46 -16.69 -10.45
C ARG A 99 -15.18 -16.64 -9.10
N LYS A 100 -14.66 -17.42 -8.14
CA LYS A 100 -15.05 -17.36 -6.74
C LYS A 100 -13.80 -17.23 -5.90
N LEU A 101 -13.76 -16.24 -5.02
CA LEU A 101 -12.62 -15.98 -4.17
C LEU A 101 -13.05 -15.90 -2.69
N ASP A 102 -12.44 -16.75 -1.86
CA ASP A 102 -12.62 -16.68 -0.42
C ASP A 102 -11.82 -15.51 0.12
N VAL A 103 -12.48 -14.62 0.86
CA VAL A 103 -11.85 -13.46 1.48
C VAL A 103 -12.31 -13.31 2.93
N THR A 104 -11.48 -12.70 3.75
CA THR A 104 -11.93 -12.02 4.97
C THR A 104 -12.00 -10.54 4.65
N ARG A 105 -13.17 -9.93 4.77
CA ARG A 105 -13.41 -8.50 4.63
C ARG A 105 -13.53 -7.86 6.00
N ILE A 106 -12.85 -6.73 6.20
CA ILE A 106 -12.98 -5.89 7.39
C ILE A 106 -13.33 -4.48 6.93
N GLY A 107 -14.49 -4.01 7.34
CA GLY A 107 -15.04 -2.70 6.94
C GLY A 107 -16.29 -2.81 6.09
N PRO A 108 -16.80 -1.69 5.56
CA PRO A 108 -18.03 -1.66 4.78
C PRO A 108 -17.89 -2.45 3.48
N ALA A 109 -18.98 -3.04 3.01
CA ALA A 109 -19.02 -3.76 1.74
C ALA A 109 -19.01 -2.81 0.53
N SER A 110 -19.42 -1.55 0.73
CA SER A 110 -19.49 -0.52 -0.30
C SER A 110 -19.31 0.87 0.28
N GLY A 111 -18.98 1.84 -0.58
CA GLY A 111 -18.85 3.25 -0.19
C GLY A 111 -17.60 3.59 0.62
N GLN A 112 -16.63 2.68 0.71
CA GLN A 112 -15.37 2.91 1.44
C GLN A 112 -14.52 4.00 0.79
N ALA A 113 -13.74 4.72 1.62
CA ALA A 113 -12.85 5.79 1.17
C ALA A 113 -11.62 5.28 0.40
N PHE A 114 -11.14 4.08 0.71
CA PHE A 114 -10.06 3.36 0.04
C PHE A 114 -10.16 1.86 0.36
N THR A 115 -9.40 1.06 -0.37
CA THR A 115 -9.29 -0.39 -0.11
C THR A 115 -7.82 -0.78 0.07
N VAL A 116 -7.54 -1.64 1.06
CA VAL A 116 -6.25 -2.33 1.20
C VAL A 116 -6.48 -3.82 0.97
N ILE A 117 -5.69 -4.44 0.08
CA ILE A 117 -5.72 -5.88 -0.18
C ILE A 117 -4.36 -6.46 0.26
N PHE A 118 -4.37 -7.37 1.24
CA PHE A 118 -3.17 -8.08 1.68
C PHE A 118 -3.10 -9.47 1.06
N ILE A 119 -2.06 -9.74 0.30
CA ILE A 119 -1.79 -11.00 -0.38
C ILE A 119 -0.71 -11.75 0.39
N HIS A 120 -1.09 -12.89 0.97
CA HIS A 120 -0.22 -13.75 1.78
C HIS A 120 0.85 -14.48 0.95
N GLY A 121 1.87 -15.03 1.63
CA GLY A 121 2.87 -15.92 1.03
C GLY A 121 2.44 -17.38 0.98
N ARG A 122 3.40 -18.27 0.66
CA ARG A 122 3.19 -19.71 0.57
C ARG A 122 2.62 -20.28 1.85
N GLY A 123 1.63 -21.17 1.73
CA GLY A 123 0.98 -21.86 2.86
C GLY A 123 0.02 -20.99 3.67
N GLY A 124 -0.14 -19.70 3.31
CA GLY A 124 -1.14 -18.82 3.91
C GLY A 124 -2.52 -18.96 3.27
N ASP A 125 -3.48 -18.32 3.90
CA ASP A 125 -4.83 -18.08 3.40
C ASP A 125 -5.40 -16.78 4.02
N ARG A 126 -6.68 -16.49 3.80
CA ARG A 126 -7.35 -15.30 4.35
C ARG A 126 -7.19 -15.14 5.86
N ARG A 127 -7.03 -16.25 6.62
CA ARG A 127 -6.91 -16.22 8.07
C ARG A 127 -5.58 -15.64 8.53
N LEU A 128 -4.51 -15.74 7.72
CA LEU A 128 -3.22 -15.13 8.06
C LEU A 128 -3.35 -13.62 8.18
N GLY A 129 -3.80 -12.95 7.12
CA GLY A 129 -3.90 -11.48 7.07
C GLY A 129 -5.00 -10.91 7.96
N SER A 130 -5.94 -11.72 8.45
CA SER A 130 -7.00 -11.28 9.36
C SER A 130 -6.74 -11.63 10.83
N ASN A 131 -5.64 -12.30 11.16
CA ASN A 131 -5.31 -12.72 12.51
C ASN A 131 -5.00 -11.52 13.41
N ASP A 132 -5.60 -11.51 14.61
CA ASP A 132 -5.39 -10.43 15.58
C ASP A 132 -4.10 -10.59 16.39
N TYR A 133 -3.57 -11.79 16.53
CA TYR A 133 -2.61 -12.12 17.57
C TYR A 133 -1.21 -12.48 17.06
N THR A 134 -1.08 -12.89 15.81
CA THR A 134 0.21 -13.27 15.21
C THR A 134 0.97 -12.05 14.67
N PHE A 135 2.23 -12.23 14.36
CA PHE A 135 3.12 -11.17 13.84
C PHE A 135 3.07 -9.89 14.69
N GLY A 136 3.14 -10.07 16.02
CA GLY A 136 3.15 -8.94 16.95
C GLY A 136 1.90 -8.05 16.90
N GLY A 137 0.77 -8.56 16.39
CA GLY A 137 -0.48 -7.81 16.24
C GLY A 137 -0.51 -6.86 15.03
N ASN A 138 0.48 -6.95 14.12
CA ASN A 138 0.58 -5.97 13.04
C ASN A 138 -0.54 -6.09 11.99
N PHE A 139 -1.15 -7.27 11.80
CA PHE A 139 -2.39 -7.39 11.03
C PHE A 139 -3.60 -6.77 11.74
N ASN A 140 -3.66 -6.91 13.08
CA ASN A 140 -4.69 -6.22 13.86
C ASN A 140 -4.56 -4.71 13.68
N ARG A 141 -3.33 -4.18 13.68
CA ARG A 141 -3.09 -2.75 13.40
C ARG A 141 -3.57 -2.37 12.00
N LEU A 142 -3.15 -3.10 10.95
CA LEU A 142 -3.50 -2.77 9.57
C LEU A 142 -5.01 -2.70 9.34
N LYS A 143 -5.75 -3.72 9.79
CA LYS A 143 -7.21 -3.75 9.62
C LYS A 143 -7.94 -2.67 10.43
N ASN A 144 -7.46 -2.35 11.63
CA ASN A 144 -8.01 -1.26 12.43
C ASN A 144 -7.71 0.11 11.81
N LEU A 145 -6.49 0.33 11.29
CA LEU A 145 -6.16 1.55 10.54
C LEU A 145 -7.10 1.73 9.34
N ALA A 146 -7.28 0.69 8.53
CA ALA A 146 -8.18 0.76 7.38
C ALA A 146 -9.60 1.09 7.81
N TYR A 147 -10.16 0.34 8.74
CA TYR A 147 -11.53 0.49 9.21
C TYR A 147 -11.79 1.87 9.87
N ASN A 148 -10.93 2.30 10.78
CA ASN A 148 -11.10 3.55 11.53
C ASN A 148 -10.95 4.80 10.64
N ASN A 149 -10.39 4.65 9.44
CA ASN A 149 -10.26 5.69 8.44
C ASN A 149 -11.25 5.54 7.27
N GLY A 150 -12.34 4.81 7.47
CA GLY A 150 -13.40 4.64 6.47
C GLY A 150 -13.01 3.75 5.29
N GLY A 151 -11.89 3.04 5.37
CA GLY A 151 -11.44 2.08 4.38
C GLY A 151 -12.01 0.69 4.58
N THR A 152 -11.78 -0.18 3.60
CA THR A 152 -12.05 -1.62 3.69
C THR A 152 -10.75 -2.38 3.49
N TYR A 153 -10.51 -3.37 4.33
CA TYR A 153 -9.39 -4.27 4.24
C TYR A 153 -9.86 -5.65 3.78
N TYR A 154 -9.17 -6.22 2.78
CA TYR A 154 -9.38 -7.58 2.31
C TYR A 154 -8.14 -8.44 2.52
N ALA A 155 -8.32 -9.63 3.09
CA ALA A 155 -7.36 -10.72 3.08
C ALA A 155 -7.92 -11.88 2.25
N PRO A 156 -7.52 -12.04 0.98
CA PRO A 156 -7.96 -13.15 0.13
C PRO A 156 -7.19 -14.44 0.43
N SER A 157 -7.82 -15.60 0.17
CA SER A 157 -7.15 -16.89 0.06
C SER A 157 -6.66 -17.11 -1.37
N VAL A 158 -5.41 -16.77 -1.64
CA VAL A 158 -4.78 -16.96 -2.96
C VAL A 158 -4.31 -18.41 -3.08
N LYS A 159 -4.89 -19.17 -4.00
CA LYS A 159 -4.61 -20.60 -4.18
C LYS A 159 -3.35 -20.88 -5.00
N SER A 160 -2.95 -19.96 -5.87
CA SER A 160 -1.74 -20.04 -6.67
C SER A 160 -1.11 -18.67 -6.86
N PHE A 161 0.21 -18.63 -7.08
CA PHE A 161 0.97 -17.39 -7.26
C PHE A 161 1.37 -17.20 -8.74
N ASP A 162 0.58 -17.74 -9.65
CA ASP A 162 0.71 -17.68 -11.10
C ASP A 162 -0.36 -16.78 -11.74
N SER A 163 -0.58 -16.92 -13.03
CA SER A 163 -1.60 -16.18 -13.78
C SER A 163 -3.03 -16.35 -13.23
N ASN A 164 -3.37 -17.48 -12.59
CA ASN A 164 -4.68 -17.67 -11.98
C ASN A 164 -4.82 -16.82 -10.72
N GLY A 165 -3.81 -16.81 -9.83
CA GLY A 165 -3.80 -15.92 -8.67
C GLY A 165 -3.84 -14.44 -9.07
N VAL A 166 -3.10 -14.06 -10.13
CA VAL A 166 -3.18 -12.71 -10.70
C VAL A 166 -4.60 -12.38 -11.15
N ALA A 167 -5.25 -13.29 -11.87
CA ALA A 167 -6.63 -13.08 -12.35
C ALA A 167 -7.65 -12.99 -11.20
N ASP A 168 -7.49 -13.78 -10.14
CA ASP A 168 -8.32 -13.69 -8.93
C ASP A 168 -8.19 -12.31 -8.25
N ILE A 169 -6.96 -11.82 -8.10
CA ILE A 169 -6.71 -10.51 -7.48
C ILE A 169 -7.13 -9.36 -8.40
N ALA A 170 -6.94 -9.46 -9.71
CA ALA A 170 -7.46 -8.48 -10.68
C ALA A 170 -8.99 -8.35 -10.59
N ALA A 171 -9.68 -9.48 -10.42
CA ALA A 171 -11.13 -9.49 -10.22
C ALA A 171 -11.55 -8.86 -8.89
N LEU A 172 -10.79 -9.11 -7.80
CA LEU A 172 -11.03 -8.47 -6.50
C LEU A 172 -10.77 -6.96 -6.54
N ILE A 173 -9.71 -6.50 -7.21
CA ILE A 173 -9.42 -5.07 -7.42
C ILE A 173 -10.59 -4.40 -8.14
N ARG A 174 -11.06 -4.98 -9.25
CA ARG A 174 -12.20 -4.46 -10.00
C ARG A 174 -13.46 -4.39 -9.14
N TYR A 175 -13.77 -5.47 -8.43
CA TYR A 175 -14.90 -5.54 -7.52
C TYR A 175 -14.85 -4.45 -6.45
N SER A 176 -13.75 -4.37 -5.69
CA SER A 176 -13.62 -3.40 -4.59
C SER A 176 -13.66 -1.95 -5.09
N TYR A 177 -13.07 -1.67 -6.26
CA TYR A 177 -13.12 -0.36 -6.90
C TYR A 177 -14.55 0.04 -7.28
N GLN A 178 -15.34 -0.90 -7.83
CA GLN A 178 -16.74 -0.67 -8.16
C GLN A 178 -17.59 -0.45 -6.90
N GLN A 179 -17.42 -1.29 -5.87
CA GLN A 179 -18.15 -1.16 -4.61
C GLN A 179 -17.88 0.17 -3.89
N SER A 180 -16.67 0.68 -4.01
CA SER A 180 -16.28 1.96 -3.41
C SER A 180 -16.77 3.20 -4.19
N GLY A 181 -17.34 3.03 -5.38
CA GLY A 181 -17.64 4.16 -6.26
C GLY A 181 -16.39 4.79 -6.87
N GLY A 182 -15.36 3.97 -7.16
CA GLY A 182 -14.14 4.42 -7.84
C GLY A 182 -13.03 4.91 -6.91
N LYS A 183 -13.04 4.51 -5.63
CA LYS A 183 -11.99 4.89 -4.68
C LYS A 183 -10.75 3.99 -4.81
N PRO A 184 -9.56 4.50 -4.46
CA PRO A 184 -8.29 3.85 -4.74
C PRO A 184 -8.13 2.51 -4.00
N VAL A 185 -7.40 1.60 -4.65
CA VAL A 185 -6.99 0.30 -4.08
C VAL A 185 -5.48 0.30 -3.86
N ILE A 186 -5.05 -0.19 -2.71
CA ILE A 186 -3.64 -0.38 -2.33
C ILE A 186 -3.38 -1.88 -2.22
N LEU A 187 -2.30 -2.37 -2.85
CA LEU A 187 -1.86 -3.75 -2.70
C LEU A 187 -0.76 -3.85 -1.65
N THR A 188 -0.81 -4.90 -0.83
CA THR A 188 0.27 -5.24 0.09
C THR A 188 0.56 -6.73 -0.06
N CYS A 189 1.79 -7.10 -0.42
CA CYS A 189 2.15 -8.46 -0.78
C CYS A 189 3.31 -8.96 0.04
N ALA A 190 3.15 -10.12 0.68
CA ALA A 190 4.22 -10.74 1.45
C ALA A 190 4.78 -11.99 0.76
N SER A 191 6.12 -12.14 0.76
CA SER A 191 6.79 -13.35 0.27
C SER A 191 6.35 -13.73 -1.15
N MET A 192 5.89 -14.97 -1.36
CA MET A 192 5.36 -15.43 -2.66
C MET A 192 4.17 -14.62 -3.18
N GLY A 193 3.43 -13.93 -2.31
CA GLY A 193 2.37 -13.00 -2.74
C GLY A 193 2.90 -11.91 -3.68
N SER A 194 4.19 -11.60 -3.60
CA SER A 194 4.83 -10.64 -4.51
C SER A 194 4.78 -11.05 -5.99
N PHE A 195 4.77 -12.34 -6.32
CA PHE A 195 4.57 -12.80 -7.70
C PHE A 195 3.22 -12.32 -8.25
N VAL A 196 2.18 -12.36 -7.44
CA VAL A 196 0.85 -11.85 -7.83
C VAL A 196 0.88 -10.33 -7.99
N CYS A 197 1.50 -9.60 -7.06
CA CYS A 197 1.65 -8.16 -7.19
C CYS A 197 2.39 -7.77 -8.47
N TRP A 198 3.50 -8.45 -8.79
CA TRP A 198 4.23 -8.22 -10.03
C TRP A 198 3.42 -8.57 -11.27
N GLY A 199 2.61 -9.62 -11.22
CA GLY A 199 1.66 -9.95 -12.29
C GLY A 199 0.63 -8.83 -12.50
N ILE A 200 0.04 -8.30 -11.44
CA ILE A 200 -0.91 -7.17 -11.49
C ILE A 200 -0.27 -5.91 -12.08
N THR A 201 1.03 -5.67 -11.88
CA THR A 201 1.68 -4.48 -12.47
C THR A 201 1.60 -4.44 -14.00
N ARG A 202 1.40 -5.58 -14.66
CA ARG A 202 1.29 -5.71 -16.12
C ARG A 202 -0.15 -5.56 -16.62
N ASP A 203 -1.15 -5.74 -15.74
CA ASP A 203 -2.56 -5.57 -16.09
C ASP A 203 -2.97 -4.10 -16.05
N ALA A 204 -3.00 -3.45 -17.22
CA ALA A 204 -3.33 -2.04 -17.36
C ALA A 204 -4.70 -1.67 -16.76
N GLU A 205 -5.67 -2.59 -16.80
CA GLU A 205 -6.99 -2.32 -16.24
C GLU A 205 -6.99 -2.33 -14.70
N SER A 206 -6.25 -3.23 -14.07
CA SER A 206 -6.04 -3.18 -12.62
C SER A 206 -5.23 -1.94 -12.22
N VAL A 207 -4.16 -1.62 -12.95
CA VAL A 207 -3.29 -0.48 -12.66
C VAL A 207 -4.06 0.84 -12.60
N LYS A 208 -5.04 1.07 -13.45
CA LYS A 208 -5.92 2.28 -13.42
C LYS A 208 -6.69 2.44 -12.10
N ARG A 209 -6.85 1.37 -11.33
CA ARG A 209 -7.61 1.33 -10.08
C ARG A 209 -6.73 1.36 -8.84
N LEU A 210 -5.42 1.17 -9.05
CA LEU A 210 -4.44 1.16 -7.96
C LEU A 210 -3.97 2.56 -7.59
N LYS A 211 -3.61 2.73 -6.33
CA LYS A 211 -2.92 3.92 -5.82
C LYS A 211 -1.43 3.65 -5.60
N GLY A 212 -1.04 2.41 -5.34
CA GLY A 212 0.32 1.97 -5.08
C GLY A 212 0.38 0.59 -4.47
N MET A 213 1.58 0.15 -4.11
CA MET A 213 1.77 -1.15 -3.45
C MET A 213 2.92 -1.16 -2.45
N ALA A 214 2.86 -2.10 -1.51
CA ALA A 214 3.96 -2.46 -0.60
C ALA A 214 4.35 -3.92 -0.80
N ILE A 215 5.65 -4.19 -0.87
CA ILE A 215 6.24 -5.53 -1.03
C ILE A 215 7.05 -5.88 0.21
N LEU A 216 6.63 -6.91 0.93
CA LEU A 216 7.20 -7.34 2.20
C LEU A 216 7.98 -8.64 2.01
N SER A 217 9.30 -8.64 2.19
CA SER A 217 10.18 -9.81 1.96
C SER A 217 9.82 -10.55 0.68
N GLY A 218 9.60 -9.83 -0.41
CA GLY A 218 9.20 -10.43 -1.69
C GLY A 218 10.35 -10.61 -2.65
N VAL A 219 10.09 -11.31 -3.76
CA VAL A 219 11.02 -11.36 -4.90
C VAL A 219 11.02 -10.04 -5.66
N THR A 220 12.03 -9.84 -6.50
CA THR A 220 12.05 -8.76 -7.49
C THR A 220 11.45 -9.21 -8.82
N ASP A 221 11.08 -8.23 -9.66
CA ASP A 221 10.65 -8.47 -11.03
C ASP A 221 11.61 -7.75 -12.00
N PRO A 222 12.39 -8.47 -12.79
CA PRO A 222 13.35 -7.86 -13.73
C PRO A 222 12.66 -7.03 -14.81
N ASP A 223 11.39 -7.32 -15.12
CA ASP A 223 10.60 -6.62 -16.12
C ASP A 223 9.72 -5.49 -15.55
N PHE A 224 9.81 -5.19 -14.27
CA PHE A 224 8.98 -4.17 -13.61
C PHE A 224 8.99 -2.83 -14.36
N THR A 225 10.16 -2.38 -14.82
CA THR A 225 10.29 -1.10 -15.55
C THR A 225 9.58 -1.06 -16.90
N LYS A 226 9.13 -2.21 -17.43
CA LYS A 226 8.32 -2.31 -18.65
C LYS A 226 6.82 -2.32 -18.35
N SER A 227 6.42 -2.49 -17.09
CA SER A 227 5.04 -2.67 -16.67
C SER A 227 4.17 -1.41 -16.84
N ALA A 228 2.85 -1.60 -16.87
CA ALA A 228 1.88 -0.51 -16.88
C ALA A 228 1.95 0.31 -15.57
N PHE A 229 2.20 -0.36 -14.44
CA PHE A 229 2.34 0.25 -13.12
C PHE A 229 3.53 1.23 -13.08
N TYR A 230 4.69 0.81 -13.61
CA TYR A 230 5.87 1.67 -13.71
C TYR A 230 5.62 2.88 -14.61
N LYS A 231 5.00 2.68 -15.77
CA LYS A 231 4.65 3.76 -16.70
C LYS A 231 3.67 4.77 -16.09
N ALA A 232 2.76 4.30 -15.24
CA ALA A 232 1.82 5.16 -14.50
C ALA A 232 2.48 5.86 -13.30
N LYS A 233 3.75 5.58 -12.99
CA LYS A 233 4.49 6.11 -11.83
C LYS A 233 3.76 5.91 -10.50
N LEU A 234 3.10 4.77 -10.33
CA LEU A 234 2.47 4.46 -9.05
C LEU A 234 3.54 4.09 -8.00
N PRO A 235 3.40 4.54 -6.75
CA PRO A 235 4.41 4.36 -5.73
C PRO A 235 4.57 2.90 -5.29
N VAL A 236 5.80 2.50 -4.98
CA VAL A 236 6.12 1.20 -4.38
C VAL A 236 6.98 1.37 -3.14
N TRP A 237 6.58 0.72 -2.03
CA TRP A 237 7.35 0.63 -0.81
C TRP A 237 7.84 -0.80 -0.60
N PHE A 238 9.13 -0.96 -0.42
CA PHE A 238 9.75 -2.25 -0.09
C PHE A 238 10.03 -2.32 1.41
N THR A 239 9.80 -3.49 2.02
CA THR A 239 10.27 -3.77 3.38
C THR A 239 10.92 -5.14 3.43
N HIS A 240 12.12 -5.24 4.01
CA HIS A 240 12.90 -6.48 4.00
C HIS A 240 13.68 -6.67 5.31
N GLY A 241 13.90 -7.92 5.69
CA GLY A 241 14.81 -8.27 6.77
C GLY A 241 16.23 -8.48 6.23
N SER A 242 17.25 -7.87 6.83
CA SER A 242 18.63 -7.93 6.31
C SER A 242 19.26 -9.33 6.36
N LYS A 243 18.68 -10.25 7.15
CA LYS A 243 19.11 -11.66 7.24
C LYS A 243 18.01 -12.62 6.77
N ASP A 244 17.19 -12.20 5.82
CA ASP A 244 16.18 -13.05 5.21
C ASP A 244 16.82 -14.26 4.53
N PRO A 245 16.54 -15.51 4.97
CA PRO A 245 17.12 -16.71 4.39
C PRO A 245 16.37 -17.23 3.15
N VAL A 246 15.23 -16.62 2.79
CA VAL A 246 14.37 -17.07 1.69
C VAL A 246 14.61 -16.25 0.44
N TYR A 247 14.62 -14.93 0.57
CA TYR A 247 14.91 -13.98 -0.50
C TYR A 247 15.98 -12.99 -0.02
N ALA A 248 17.00 -12.77 -0.83
CA ALA A 248 18.08 -11.86 -0.46
C ALA A 248 17.57 -10.40 -0.44
N ALA A 249 17.80 -9.69 0.67
CA ALA A 249 17.48 -8.27 0.76
C ALA A 249 18.16 -7.44 -0.34
N ALA A 250 19.43 -7.78 -0.66
CA ALA A 250 20.23 -7.13 -1.68
C ALA A 250 19.58 -7.08 -3.08
N ASP A 251 18.73 -8.05 -3.41
CA ASP A 251 18.00 -8.04 -4.69
C ASP A 251 16.96 -6.92 -4.73
N GLN A 252 16.20 -6.74 -3.63
CA GLN A 252 15.22 -5.65 -3.52
C GLN A 252 15.90 -4.30 -3.34
N GLU A 253 17.01 -4.21 -2.61
CA GLU A 253 17.83 -3.00 -2.47
C GLU A 253 18.33 -2.54 -3.84
N SER A 254 18.88 -3.45 -4.65
CA SER A 254 19.33 -3.16 -6.02
C SER A 254 18.21 -2.63 -6.92
N LEU A 255 16.99 -3.20 -6.77
CA LEU A 255 15.81 -2.69 -7.49
C LEU A 255 15.44 -1.30 -6.99
N PHE A 256 15.38 -1.09 -5.68
CA PHE A 256 15.11 0.23 -5.09
C PHE A 256 16.08 1.28 -5.60
N GLU A 257 17.40 1.03 -5.55
CA GLU A 257 18.41 1.98 -6.03
C GLU A 257 18.21 2.35 -7.50
N LYS A 258 17.93 1.35 -8.34
CA LYS A 258 17.63 1.58 -9.77
C LYS A 258 16.42 2.48 -9.95
N LEU A 259 15.35 2.26 -9.18
CA LEU A 259 14.14 3.04 -9.22
C LEU A 259 14.37 4.46 -8.70
N TYR A 260 15.07 4.60 -7.58
CA TYR A 260 15.38 5.90 -6.98
C TYR A 260 16.24 6.76 -7.92
N LYS A 261 17.31 6.19 -8.50
CA LYS A 261 18.15 6.87 -9.52
C LYS A 261 17.32 7.32 -10.74
N ALA A 262 16.27 6.59 -11.08
CA ALA A 262 15.33 6.95 -12.15
C ALA A 262 14.23 7.96 -11.72
N ARG A 263 14.30 8.50 -10.51
CA ARG A 263 13.28 9.39 -9.89
C ARG A 263 11.88 8.77 -9.95
N TYR A 264 11.83 7.48 -9.66
CA TYR A 264 10.58 6.76 -9.52
C TYR A 264 10.11 6.82 -8.06
N PRO A 265 8.82 7.02 -7.77
CA PRO A 265 8.32 7.09 -6.40
C PRO A 265 8.51 5.73 -5.71
N THR A 266 9.55 5.61 -4.90
CA THR A 266 9.92 4.39 -4.20
C THR A 266 10.48 4.69 -2.81
N ARG A 267 10.23 3.78 -1.86
CA ARG A 267 10.82 3.76 -0.53
C ARG A 267 11.26 2.37 -0.15
N PHE A 268 12.21 2.28 0.77
CA PHE A 268 12.73 1.04 1.29
C PHE A 268 12.93 1.12 2.80
N THR A 269 12.44 0.12 3.52
CA THR A 269 12.72 -0.09 4.95
C THR A 269 13.44 -1.41 5.12
N LEU A 270 14.68 -1.37 5.59
CA LEU A 270 15.48 -2.54 5.95
C LEU A 270 15.40 -2.74 7.47
N PHE A 271 15.05 -3.95 7.90
CA PHE A 271 15.11 -4.31 9.31
C PHE A 271 16.45 -4.98 9.59
N ALA A 272 17.33 -4.31 10.36
CA ALA A 272 18.65 -4.83 10.74
C ALA A 272 18.50 -6.16 11.47
N THR A 273 19.28 -7.17 11.08
CA THR A 273 19.19 -8.54 11.59
C THR A 273 17.85 -9.27 11.40
N GLY A 274 16.87 -8.63 10.76
CA GLY A 274 15.54 -9.20 10.54
C GLY A 274 15.54 -10.40 9.60
N ASN A 275 14.67 -11.36 9.86
CA ASN A 275 14.43 -12.55 9.04
C ASN A 275 13.27 -12.36 8.06
N HIS A 276 12.83 -13.44 7.38
CA HIS A 276 11.76 -13.42 6.38
C HIS A 276 10.40 -12.93 6.90
N GLY A 277 10.06 -13.20 8.16
CA GLY A 277 8.79 -12.78 8.77
C GLY A 277 8.83 -11.37 9.37
N THR A 278 10.01 -10.77 9.52
CA THR A 278 10.18 -9.47 10.19
C THR A 278 9.40 -8.33 9.52
N PRO A 279 9.39 -8.18 8.18
CA PRO A 279 8.60 -7.12 7.55
C PRO A 279 7.11 -7.18 7.87
N VAL A 280 6.52 -8.38 7.87
CA VAL A 280 5.10 -8.55 8.22
C VAL A 280 4.84 -8.10 9.66
N ARG A 281 5.78 -8.39 10.57
CA ARG A 281 5.71 -8.05 11.98
C ARG A 281 5.95 -6.56 12.26
N MET A 282 6.87 -5.92 11.52
CA MET A 282 7.45 -4.63 11.89
C MET A 282 7.05 -3.46 10.98
N THR A 283 6.50 -3.68 9.79
CA THR A 283 6.11 -2.59 8.89
C THR A 283 5.22 -1.58 9.61
N ASP A 284 5.61 -0.30 9.58
CA ASP A 284 4.75 0.80 10.02
C ASP A 284 3.67 1.06 8.97
N TRP A 285 2.51 0.42 9.17
CA TRP A 285 1.42 0.50 8.22
C TRP A 285 0.86 1.91 8.04
N ARG A 286 0.87 2.74 9.09
CA ARG A 286 0.35 4.09 8.95
C ARG A 286 1.25 4.94 8.09
N GLU A 287 2.56 4.85 8.27
CA GLU A 287 3.53 5.54 7.43
C GLU A 287 3.45 5.09 5.97
N VAL A 288 3.46 3.77 5.74
CA VAL A 288 3.37 3.17 4.39
C VAL A 288 2.08 3.59 3.67
N LEU A 289 0.93 3.48 4.33
CA LEU A 289 -0.36 3.81 3.71
C LEU A 289 -0.49 5.31 3.44
N ASN A 290 -0.07 6.18 4.37
CA ASN A 290 -0.08 7.63 4.16
C ASN A 290 0.77 8.01 2.96
N TRP A 291 2.00 7.46 2.87
CA TRP A 291 2.88 7.77 1.76
C TRP A 291 2.35 7.25 0.42
N ILE A 292 1.73 6.05 0.38
CA ILE A 292 1.11 5.55 -0.86
C ILE A 292 -0.09 6.40 -1.27
N LEU A 293 -0.89 6.87 -0.31
CA LEU A 293 -2.06 7.71 -0.60
C LEU A 293 -1.67 9.10 -1.10
N ASP A 294 -0.57 9.65 -0.60
CA ASP A 294 -0.04 10.96 -0.98
C ASP A 294 1.51 10.91 -1.13
N PRO A 295 2.02 10.27 -2.20
CA PRO A 295 3.45 10.11 -2.38
C PRO A 295 4.10 11.48 -2.63
N GLN A 296 5.05 11.86 -1.75
CA GLN A 296 5.90 13.01 -1.98
C GLN A 296 6.92 12.69 -3.09
N PRO A 297 7.28 13.65 -3.93
CA PRO A 297 8.31 13.44 -4.94
C PRO A 297 9.64 13.04 -4.29
N SER A 298 10.31 12.05 -4.88
CA SER A 298 11.62 11.54 -4.48
C SER A 298 12.72 12.55 -4.80
#